data_dea2e23c08e597d04f66c92697885494
#
_entry.id   dea2e23c08e597d04f66c92697885494
#
_cell.length_a   1.000
_cell.length_b   1.000
_cell.length_c   1.000
_cell.angle_alpha   90.00
_cell.angle_beta   90.00
_cell.angle_gamma   90.00
#
_symmetry.space_group_name_H-M   'P 1'
#
loop_
_entity.id
_entity.type
_entity.pdbx_description
1 polymer ?
#
loop_
_entity_poly.entity_id
_entity_poly.type
_entity_poly.pdbx_seq_one_letter_code
_entity_poly.pdbx_strand_id
1 'polypeptide(L)'
;MSGSISEDDLVNIVKLGQWNHFAVSFNKRAIKFYINGVRMVNLPNVEAPSRFKFWSNGDYKYHGFSNVLLCAGAKDLYEQNTTNLSAAAKAVEKAIAETGKFVTNNILFDTGKATIKPESEEEINKVAEYMKANPTVRFEVQGHTDNQGSDKVNDPLSQARAESVVKALEAKGVDGFNLRAVGKGSHDPIADNSTDEGRAKNRRVEFIKK
;
A
#
# COMPACT_ATOMS: atom_id res chain seq x y z
N MET A 1 14.76 25.08 -17.66
CA MET A 1 14.45 24.05 -18.65
C MET A 1 13.19 23.32 -18.19
N SER A 2 12.08 23.50 -18.90
CA SER A 2 10.83 22.74 -18.67
C SER A 2 11.04 21.38 -19.32
N GLY A 3 11.37 20.35 -18.55
CA GLY A 3 11.42 19.00 -19.05
C GLY A 3 10.01 18.49 -19.27
N SER A 4 9.58 18.35 -20.52
CA SER A 4 8.42 17.53 -20.88
C SER A 4 8.90 16.08 -20.92
N ILE A 5 8.10 15.20 -20.36
CA ILE A 5 8.32 13.74 -20.44
C ILE A 5 7.86 13.29 -21.83
N SER A 6 8.62 12.40 -22.46
CA SER A 6 8.26 11.82 -23.76
C SER A 6 7.04 10.88 -23.66
N GLU A 7 6.39 10.63 -24.81
CA GLU A 7 5.29 9.64 -24.85
C GLU A 7 5.76 8.24 -24.43
N ASP A 8 6.99 7.86 -24.76
CA ASP A 8 7.60 6.57 -24.41
C ASP A 8 7.79 6.42 -22.89
N ASP A 9 8.14 7.51 -22.20
CA ASP A 9 8.23 7.50 -20.73
C ASP A 9 6.85 7.35 -20.07
N LEU A 10 5.78 7.93 -20.68
CA LEU A 10 4.42 7.82 -20.19
C LEU A 10 3.90 6.37 -20.22
N VAL A 11 4.20 5.61 -21.26
CA VAL A 11 3.79 4.20 -21.40
C VAL A 11 4.31 3.33 -20.26
N ASN A 12 5.49 3.64 -19.74
CA ASN A 12 6.09 2.91 -18.62
C ASN A 12 5.54 3.34 -17.25
N ILE A 13 4.98 4.54 -17.16
CA ILE A 13 4.51 5.14 -15.90
C ILE A 13 3.01 4.91 -15.71
N VAL A 14 2.22 5.08 -16.78
CA VAL A 14 0.77 4.91 -16.77
C VAL A 14 0.41 3.45 -17.02
N LYS A 15 -0.33 2.86 -16.11
CA LYS A 15 -0.80 1.47 -16.21
C LYS A 15 -2.19 1.44 -16.83
N LEU A 16 -2.30 0.95 -18.06
CA LEU A 16 -3.58 0.81 -18.76
C LEU A 16 -4.47 -0.23 -18.05
N GLY A 17 -5.75 0.08 -17.92
CA GLY A 17 -6.73 -0.80 -17.27
C GLY A 17 -6.58 -0.93 -15.75
N GLN A 18 -5.76 -0.10 -15.13
CA GLN A 18 -5.55 -0.06 -13.68
C GLN A 18 -5.73 1.36 -13.16
N TRP A 19 -5.93 1.48 -11.85
CA TRP A 19 -5.89 2.78 -11.19
C TRP A 19 -4.49 3.38 -11.26
N ASN A 20 -4.42 4.67 -11.61
CA ASN A 20 -3.20 5.45 -11.60
C ASN A 20 -3.33 6.59 -10.58
N HIS A 21 -2.31 6.78 -9.77
CA HIS A 21 -2.27 7.83 -8.78
C HIS A 21 -1.76 9.13 -9.39
N PHE A 22 -2.58 10.18 -9.34
CA PHE A 22 -2.20 11.52 -9.76
C PHE A 22 -2.00 12.39 -8.53
N ALA A 23 -0.88 13.09 -8.44
CA ALA A 23 -0.64 14.05 -7.40
C ALA A 23 -0.21 15.40 -7.99
N VAL A 24 -0.69 16.47 -7.38
CA VAL A 24 -0.29 17.83 -7.70
C VAL A 24 0.24 18.47 -6.42
N SER A 25 1.47 18.93 -6.46
CA SER A 25 2.08 19.66 -5.35
C SER A 25 2.30 21.11 -5.76
N PHE A 26 1.88 22.03 -4.91
CA PHE A 26 2.18 23.44 -5.05
C PHE A 26 3.01 23.92 -3.85
N ASN A 27 4.21 24.40 -4.13
CA ASN A 27 5.11 24.90 -3.10
C ASN A 27 5.84 26.16 -3.61
N LYS A 28 5.74 27.25 -2.87
CA LYS A 28 6.50 28.49 -3.09
C LYS A 28 6.46 29.08 -4.51
N ARG A 29 5.47 28.99 -5.28
CA ARG A 29 5.37 29.39 -6.69
C ARG A 29 5.81 28.32 -7.71
N ALA A 30 5.84 27.05 -7.33
CA ALA A 30 6.05 25.98 -8.28
C ALA A 30 4.91 24.97 -8.19
N ILE A 31 4.38 24.56 -9.33
CA ILE A 31 3.45 23.44 -9.45
C ILE A 31 4.22 22.24 -9.98
N LYS A 32 4.08 21.10 -9.30
CA LYS A 32 4.64 19.84 -9.73
C LYS A 32 3.52 18.83 -9.93
N PHE A 33 3.55 18.12 -11.03
CA PHE A 33 2.61 17.05 -11.34
C PHE A 33 3.33 15.71 -11.26
N TYR A 34 2.66 14.72 -10.69
CA TYR A 34 3.18 13.38 -10.52
C TYR A 34 2.15 12.35 -11.02
N ILE A 35 2.64 11.27 -11.61
CA ILE A 35 1.84 10.07 -11.91
C ILE A 35 2.58 8.89 -11.29
N ASN A 36 1.89 8.11 -10.48
CA ASN A 36 2.45 6.93 -9.79
C ASN A 36 3.75 7.22 -9.04
N GLY A 37 3.84 8.42 -8.44
CA GLY A 37 5.03 8.87 -7.70
C GLY A 37 6.17 9.43 -8.57
N VAL A 38 6.07 9.33 -9.90
CA VAL A 38 7.06 9.91 -10.82
C VAL A 38 6.69 11.35 -11.17
N ARG A 39 7.62 12.27 -11.00
CA ARG A 39 7.41 13.69 -11.33
C ARG A 39 7.40 13.88 -12.84
N MET A 40 6.24 14.24 -13.37
CA MET A 40 6.01 14.47 -14.80
C MET A 40 6.37 15.87 -15.24
N VAL A 41 5.99 16.86 -14.45
CA VAL A 41 6.14 18.27 -14.80
C VAL A 41 6.53 19.08 -13.57
N ASN A 42 7.37 20.09 -13.77
CA ASN A 42 7.66 21.13 -12.79
C ASN A 42 7.49 22.48 -13.48
N LEU A 43 6.49 23.24 -13.06
CA LEU A 43 6.23 24.60 -13.53
C LEU A 43 6.68 25.60 -12.47
N PRO A 44 7.83 26.23 -12.63
CA PRO A 44 8.31 27.26 -11.71
C PRO A 44 7.58 28.59 -11.93
N ASN A 45 7.60 29.44 -10.92
CA ASN A 45 7.11 30.83 -11.00
C ASN A 45 5.63 30.97 -11.36
N VAL A 46 4.79 30.08 -10.90
CA VAL A 46 3.33 30.19 -11.05
C VAL A 46 2.69 30.80 -9.80
N GLU A 47 1.61 31.53 -9.99
CA GLU A 47 0.77 31.99 -8.88
C GLU A 47 0.03 30.82 -8.23
N ALA A 48 -0.32 30.99 -6.94
CA ALA A 48 -1.07 29.97 -6.23
C ALA A 48 -2.40 29.69 -6.93
N PRO A 49 -2.70 28.43 -7.29
CA PRO A 49 -3.95 28.12 -7.94
C PRO A 49 -5.13 28.35 -6.99
N SER A 50 -6.12 29.08 -7.44
CA SER A 50 -7.38 29.26 -6.71
C SER A 50 -8.41 28.17 -7.02
N ARG A 51 -8.15 27.35 -8.03
CA ARG A 51 -9.09 26.33 -8.52
C ARG A 51 -8.33 25.20 -9.23
N PHE A 52 -8.75 23.96 -8.97
CA PHE A 52 -8.36 22.78 -9.73
C PHE A 52 -9.57 22.27 -10.51
N LYS A 53 -9.37 21.92 -11.76
CA LYS A 53 -10.37 21.29 -12.60
C LYS A 53 -9.77 20.04 -13.23
N PHE A 54 -10.39 18.90 -12.97
CA PHE A 54 -10.06 17.64 -13.64
C PHE A 54 -10.97 17.49 -14.85
N TRP A 55 -10.37 17.22 -15.98
CA TRP A 55 -11.09 17.06 -17.22
C TRP A 55 -10.43 15.91 -18.01
N SER A 56 -11.24 15.06 -18.65
CA SER A 56 -10.77 14.08 -19.59
C SER A 56 -11.41 14.29 -20.97
N ASN A 57 -10.63 14.12 -22.01
CA ASN A 57 -11.07 14.25 -23.39
C ASN A 57 -10.94 12.86 -24.06
N GLY A 58 -12.09 12.22 -24.34
CA GLY A 58 -12.12 10.91 -25.02
C GLY A 58 -13.40 10.09 -24.74
N ASP A 59 -13.71 9.19 -25.64
CA ASP A 59 -14.90 8.29 -25.60
C ASP A 59 -14.70 7.07 -24.67
N TYR A 60 -14.14 7.25 -23.48
CA TYR A 60 -13.90 6.13 -22.57
C TYR A 60 -15.08 5.95 -21.62
N LYS A 61 -15.61 4.73 -21.54
CA LYS A 61 -16.78 4.37 -20.75
C LYS A 61 -16.57 4.44 -19.21
N TYR A 62 -15.34 4.56 -18.73
CA TYR A 62 -15.04 4.52 -17.30
C TYR A 62 -13.94 5.49 -16.93
N HIS A 63 -14.33 6.65 -16.40
CA HIS A 63 -13.44 7.55 -15.70
C HIS A 63 -13.95 7.71 -14.27
N GLY A 64 -13.14 7.39 -13.30
CA GLY A 64 -13.46 7.57 -11.91
C GLY A 64 -12.28 8.23 -11.18
N PHE A 65 -12.60 9.14 -10.28
CA PHE A 65 -11.64 9.65 -9.29
C PHE A 65 -12.06 9.11 -7.94
N SER A 66 -11.15 8.52 -7.21
CA SER A 66 -11.36 8.13 -5.81
C SER A 66 -10.28 8.75 -4.94
N ASN A 67 -10.59 8.95 -3.67
CA ASN A 67 -9.63 9.43 -2.67
C ASN A 67 -8.94 10.76 -3.05
N VAL A 68 -9.73 11.76 -3.45
CA VAL A 68 -9.20 13.10 -3.69
C VAL A 68 -8.89 13.75 -2.35
N LEU A 69 -7.60 13.95 -2.05
CA LEU A 69 -7.12 14.62 -0.86
C LEU A 69 -6.60 16.01 -1.24
N LEU A 70 -7.18 17.05 -0.64
CA LEU A 70 -6.71 18.42 -0.76
C LEU A 70 -6.12 18.86 0.57
N CYS A 71 -4.82 19.15 0.59
CA CYS A 71 -4.14 19.65 1.77
C CYS A 71 -3.60 21.05 1.52
N ALA A 72 -3.92 21.98 2.40
CA ALA A 72 -3.31 23.30 2.45
C ALA A 72 -2.25 23.32 3.55
N GLY A 73 -1.01 23.68 3.19
CA GLY A 73 0.09 23.78 4.15
C GLY A 73 1.47 23.82 3.51
N ALA A 74 2.45 24.28 4.28
CA ALA A 74 3.81 24.48 3.80
C ALA A 74 4.66 23.19 3.74
N LYS A 75 4.12 22.04 4.15
CA LYS A 75 4.84 20.75 4.11
C LYS A 75 4.40 19.95 2.89
N ASP A 76 5.38 19.37 2.22
CA ASP A 76 5.15 18.42 1.15
C ASP A 76 4.33 17.25 1.71
N LEU A 77 3.26 16.85 1.01
CA LEU A 77 2.43 15.71 1.41
C LEU A 77 3.24 14.42 1.59
N TYR A 78 4.41 14.35 0.96
CA TYR A 78 5.36 13.25 1.06
C TYR A 78 6.37 13.38 2.20
N GLU A 79 6.46 14.53 2.88
CA GLU A 79 7.27 14.73 4.08
C GLU A 79 6.44 14.64 5.38
N GLN A 80 5.15 14.31 5.28
CA GLN A 80 4.28 14.29 6.45
C GLN A 80 4.43 13.02 7.28
N ASN A 81 4.88 13.25 8.49
CA ASN A 81 4.46 12.56 9.71
C ASN A 81 5.14 11.26 10.16
N THR A 82 6.43 11.11 9.96
CA THR A 82 7.17 10.14 10.81
C THR A 82 7.32 10.63 12.27
N THR A 83 7.05 11.91 12.53
CA THR A 83 7.26 12.52 13.86
C THR A 83 6.19 12.18 14.91
N ASN A 84 5.01 11.69 14.49
CA ASN A 84 3.88 11.42 15.41
C ASN A 84 3.36 9.97 15.35
N LEU A 85 4.14 9.05 14.83
CA LEU A 85 3.75 7.64 14.87
C LEU A 85 3.65 7.13 16.31
N SER A 86 2.63 6.34 16.61
CA SER A 86 2.54 5.58 17.85
C SER A 86 3.77 4.66 18.01
N ALA A 87 4.05 4.23 19.23
CA ALA A 87 5.12 3.27 19.48
C ALA A 87 4.94 1.97 18.65
N ALA A 88 3.69 1.57 18.44
CA ALA A 88 3.32 0.40 17.65
C ALA A 88 3.64 0.60 16.15
N ALA A 89 3.28 1.75 15.57
CA ALA A 89 3.58 2.06 14.17
C ALA A 89 5.08 2.30 13.94
N LYS A 90 5.81 2.82 14.92
CA LYS A 90 7.28 2.91 14.88
C LYS A 90 7.97 1.54 14.82
N ALA A 91 7.37 0.50 15.40
CA ALA A 91 7.89 -0.85 15.27
C ALA A 91 7.79 -1.36 13.81
N VAL A 92 6.70 -1.03 13.10
CA VAL A 92 6.56 -1.30 11.65
C VAL A 92 7.61 -0.53 10.86
N GLU A 93 7.76 0.78 11.12
CA GLU A 93 8.77 1.63 10.47
C GLU A 93 10.18 1.06 10.63
N LYS A 94 10.55 0.69 11.86
CA LYS A 94 11.85 0.11 12.17
C LYS A 94 12.08 -1.20 11.39
N ALA A 95 11.13 -2.12 11.43
CA ALA A 95 11.24 -3.39 10.71
C ALA A 95 11.41 -3.18 9.18
N ILE A 96 10.64 -2.24 8.60
CA ILE A 96 10.73 -1.89 7.19
C ILE A 96 12.09 -1.25 6.86
N ALA A 97 12.61 -0.38 7.72
CA ALA A 97 13.91 0.26 7.52
C ALA A 97 15.08 -0.74 7.58
N GLU A 98 15.01 -1.70 8.50
CA GLU A 98 16.08 -2.67 8.73
C GLU A 98 16.07 -3.82 7.72
N THR A 99 14.88 -4.32 7.34
CA THR A 99 14.76 -5.57 6.57
C THR A 99 14.00 -5.45 5.26
N GLY A 100 13.41 -4.29 4.98
CA GLY A 100 12.53 -4.08 3.83
C GLY A 100 11.14 -4.74 4.00
N LYS A 101 10.87 -5.39 5.14
CA LYS A 101 9.60 -6.08 5.39
C LYS A 101 9.16 -5.99 6.85
N PHE A 102 7.86 -6.10 7.06
CA PHE A 102 7.26 -6.32 8.38
C PHE A 102 6.52 -7.65 8.39
N VAL A 103 6.84 -8.50 9.37
CA VAL A 103 6.28 -9.85 9.51
C VAL A 103 5.47 -9.92 10.79
N THR A 104 4.27 -10.48 10.73
CA THR A 104 3.41 -10.62 11.90
C THR A 104 2.61 -11.92 11.89
N ASN A 105 2.46 -12.51 13.07
CA ASN A 105 1.55 -13.62 13.36
C ASN A 105 0.27 -13.14 14.10
N ASN A 106 0.15 -11.82 14.35
CA ASN A 106 -0.95 -11.26 15.14
C ASN A 106 -2.19 -10.92 14.31
N ILE A 107 -2.13 -11.11 13.00
CA ILE A 107 -3.34 -11.07 12.17
C ILE A 107 -3.94 -12.47 12.14
N LEU A 108 -4.96 -12.66 12.96
CA LEU A 108 -5.61 -13.96 13.21
C LEU A 108 -6.83 -14.13 12.30
N PHE A 109 -7.02 -15.36 11.86
CA PHE A 109 -8.16 -15.76 11.04
C PHE A 109 -8.93 -16.91 11.68
N ASP A 110 -10.20 -17.04 11.33
CA ASP A 110 -10.95 -18.25 11.64
C ASP A 110 -10.33 -19.47 10.94
N THR A 111 -10.43 -20.63 11.57
CA THR A 111 -9.91 -21.88 11.01
C THR A 111 -10.51 -22.16 9.63
N GLY A 112 -9.63 -22.34 8.64
CA GLY A 112 -10.04 -22.60 7.26
C GLY A 112 -10.74 -21.43 6.54
N LYS A 113 -10.74 -20.22 7.13
CA LYS A 113 -11.39 -19.03 6.56
C LYS A 113 -10.42 -17.87 6.39
N ALA A 114 -10.86 -16.89 5.62
CA ALA A 114 -10.18 -15.60 5.45
C ALA A 114 -10.79 -14.47 6.30
N THR A 115 -11.74 -14.80 7.18
CA THR A 115 -12.35 -13.85 8.11
C THR A 115 -11.33 -13.46 9.16
N ILE A 116 -11.00 -12.18 9.22
CA ILE A 116 -10.07 -11.63 10.22
C ILE A 116 -10.81 -11.56 11.57
N LYS A 117 -10.13 -12.01 12.61
CA LYS A 117 -10.67 -11.94 13.96
C LYS A 117 -10.54 -10.54 14.55
N PRO A 118 -11.45 -10.10 15.42
CA PRO A 118 -11.41 -8.76 16.03
C PRO A 118 -10.10 -8.44 16.77
N GLU A 119 -9.46 -9.45 17.36
CA GLU A 119 -8.19 -9.30 18.08
C GLU A 119 -7.04 -8.82 17.19
N SER A 120 -7.19 -8.94 15.87
CA SER A 120 -6.21 -8.48 14.88
C SER A 120 -6.26 -6.97 14.62
N GLU A 121 -7.26 -6.27 15.15
CA GLU A 121 -7.53 -4.87 14.81
C GLU A 121 -6.36 -3.96 15.18
N GLU A 122 -5.73 -4.19 16.33
CA GLU A 122 -4.56 -3.42 16.76
C GLU A 122 -3.40 -3.57 15.76
N GLU A 123 -3.16 -4.81 15.28
CA GLU A 123 -2.10 -5.08 14.32
C GLU A 123 -2.34 -4.39 12.98
N ILE A 124 -3.58 -4.41 12.50
CA ILE A 124 -3.99 -3.72 11.28
C ILE A 124 -3.87 -2.20 11.45
N ASN A 125 -4.27 -1.66 12.61
CA ASN A 125 -4.20 -0.22 12.88
C ASN A 125 -2.77 0.30 12.83
N LYS A 126 -1.77 -0.41 13.39
CA LYS A 126 -0.36 0.04 13.33
C LYS A 126 0.21 0.05 11.92
N VAL A 127 -0.15 -0.91 11.08
CA VAL A 127 0.27 -0.91 9.66
C VAL A 127 -0.44 0.21 8.90
N ALA A 128 -1.74 0.41 9.12
CA ALA A 128 -2.50 1.49 8.51
C ALA A 128 -1.97 2.87 8.91
N GLU A 129 -1.61 3.07 10.18
CA GLU A 129 -1.01 4.30 10.67
C GLU A 129 0.33 4.59 9.99
N TYR A 130 1.21 3.58 9.91
CA TYR A 130 2.48 3.70 9.20
C TYR A 130 2.29 4.06 7.74
N MET A 131 1.38 3.39 7.02
CA MET A 131 1.14 3.65 5.59
C MET A 131 0.52 5.04 5.35
N LYS A 132 -0.39 5.49 6.22
CA LYS A 132 -0.96 6.85 6.11
C LYS A 132 0.09 7.94 6.36
N ALA A 133 1.06 7.68 7.21
CA ALA A 133 2.20 8.57 7.44
C ALA A 133 3.23 8.51 6.29
N ASN A 134 3.23 7.43 5.50
CA ASN A 134 4.15 7.19 4.40
C ASN A 134 3.38 6.86 3.11
N PRO A 135 2.66 7.82 2.50
CA PRO A 135 1.71 7.57 1.41
C PRO A 135 2.34 7.10 0.10
N THR A 136 3.67 7.14 -0.02
CA THR A 136 4.40 6.60 -1.17
C THR A 136 4.87 5.16 -1.00
N VAL A 137 4.78 4.62 0.22
CA VAL A 137 5.18 3.25 0.49
C VAL A 137 4.16 2.30 -0.12
N ARG A 138 4.66 1.32 -0.85
CA ARG A 138 3.86 0.24 -1.42
C ARG A 138 4.20 -1.07 -0.75
N PHE A 139 3.17 -1.84 -0.44
CA PHE A 139 3.32 -3.17 0.12
C PHE A 139 2.75 -4.25 -0.79
N GLU A 140 3.53 -5.32 -0.93
CA GLU A 140 2.99 -6.62 -1.27
C GLU A 140 2.63 -7.31 0.05
N VAL A 141 1.34 -7.57 0.25
CA VAL A 141 0.79 -8.24 1.44
C VAL A 141 0.75 -9.73 1.13
N GLN A 142 1.66 -10.48 1.75
CA GLN A 142 1.77 -11.92 1.53
C GLN A 142 1.09 -12.70 2.66
N GLY A 143 0.15 -13.57 2.30
CA GLY A 143 -0.47 -14.52 3.23
C GLY A 143 0.25 -15.88 3.17
N HIS A 144 0.58 -16.44 4.31
CA HIS A 144 1.24 -17.75 4.43
C HIS A 144 0.41 -18.70 5.29
N THR A 145 0.48 -19.99 4.98
CA THR A 145 -0.10 -21.08 5.79
C THR A 145 1.02 -21.97 6.35
N ASP A 146 0.66 -22.83 7.28
CA ASP A 146 1.46 -24.02 7.58
C ASP A 146 1.23 -25.11 6.50
N ASN A 147 1.84 -26.26 6.68
CA ASN A 147 1.72 -27.39 5.76
C ASN A 147 0.53 -28.31 6.01
N GLN A 148 -0.43 -27.91 6.85
CA GLN A 148 -1.64 -28.69 7.07
C GLN A 148 -2.61 -28.48 5.91
N GLY A 149 -2.98 -29.57 5.24
CA GLY A 149 -3.78 -29.55 4.03
C GLY A 149 -2.95 -29.62 2.75
N SER A 150 -3.62 -29.61 1.62
CA SER A 150 -3.00 -29.62 0.29
C SER A 150 -2.81 -28.20 -0.26
N ASP A 151 -1.91 -28.04 -1.23
CA ASP A 151 -1.70 -26.76 -1.93
C ASP A 151 -3.00 -26.27 -2.58
N LYS A 152 -3.85 -27.17 -3.08
CA LYS A 152 -5.18 -26.82 -3.62
C LYS A 152 -6.08 -26.08 -2.61
N VAL A 153 -5.83 -26.26 -1.32
CA VAL A 153 -6.53 -25.57 -0.23
C VAL A 153 -5.73 -24.38 0.27
N ASN A 154 -4.42 -24.56 0.48
CA ASN A 154 -3.57 -23.53 1.10
C ASN A 154 -3.32 -22.33 0.18
N ASP A 155 -3.15 -22.54 -1.12
CA ASP A 155 -2.89 -21.44 -2.06
C ASP A 155 -4.09 -20.47 -2.14
N PRO A 156 -5.33 -20.91 -2.44
CA PRO A 156 -6.45 -19.99 -2.48
C PRO A 156 -6.80 -19.43 -1.09
N LEU A 157 -6.58 -20.17 0.00
CA LEU A 157 -6.83 -19.68 1.36
C LEU A 157 -5.87 -18.55 1.72
N SER A 158 -4.58 -18.71 1.42
CA SER A 158 -3.55 -17.68 1.67
C SER A 158 -3.80 -16.43 0.84
N GLN A 159 -4.23 -16.58 -0.42
CA GLN A 159 -4.61 -15.47 -1.29
C GLN A 159 -5.82 -14.73 -0.72
N ALA A 160 -6.88 -15.42 -0.35
CA ALA A 160 -8.08 -14.81 0.24
C ALA A 160 -7.79 -14.10 1.57
N ARG A 161 -6.87 -14.62 2.39
CA ARG A 161 -6.40 -13.97 3.62
C ARG A 161 -5.67 -12.67 3.34
N ALA A 162 -4.74 -12.68 2.38
CA ALA A 162 -4.02 -11.47 1.97
C ALA A 162 -4.99 -10.39 1.44
N GLU A 163 -5.99 -10.78 0.65
CA GLU A 163 -7.05 -9.87 0.17
C GLU A 163 -7.91 -9.30 1.31
N SER A 164 -8.22 -10.10 2.32
CA SER A 164 -8.94 -9.63 3.50
C SER A 164 -8.15 -8.59 4.29
N VAL A 165 -6.82 -8.78 4.41
CA VAL A 165 -5.93 -7.79 5.03
C VAL A 165 -5.89 -6.50 4.22
N VAL A 166 -5.76 -6.58 2.91
CA VAL A 166 -5.81 -5.39 2.02
C VAL A 166 -7.13 -4.63 2.22
N LYS A 167 -8.26 -5.31 2.16
CA LYS A 167 -9.59 -4.69 2.41
C LYS A 167 -9.70 -4.04 3.79
N ALA A 168 -9.13 -4.67 4.82
CA ALA A 168 -9.13 -4.10 6.16
C ALA A 168 -8.28 -2.83 6.25
N LEU A 169 -7.13 -2.78 5.58
CA LEU A 169 -6.30 -1.57 5.48
C LEU A 169 -6.99 -0.46 4.69
N GLU A 170 -7.64 -0.78 3.57
CA GLU A 170 -8.46 0.16 2.80
C GLU A 170 -9.59 0.76 3.64
N ALA A 171 -10.28 -0.07 4.42
CA ALA A 171 -11.32 0.40 5.36
C ALA A 171 -10.78 1.35 6.45
N LYS A 172 -9.46 1.28 6.76
CA LYS A 172 -8.76 2.22 7.65
C LYS A 172 -8.23 3.46 6.92
N GLY A 173 -8.52 3.62 5.63
CA GLY A 173 -8.14 4.79 4.83
C GLY A 173 -6.75 4.70 4.19
N VAL A 174 -6.19 3.50 4.06
CA VAL A 174 -4.98 3.28 3.25
C VAL A 174 -5.39 3.22 1.77
N ASP A 175 -4.61 3.86 0.91
CA ASP A 175 -4.85 3.81 -0.54
C ASP A 175 -4.58 2.40 -1.08
N GLY A 176 -5.59 1.75 -1.64
CA GLY A 176 -5.50 0.41 -2.21
C GLY A 176 -4.50 0.28 -3.36
N PHE A 177 -4.19 1.41 -4.03
CA PHE A 177 -3.13 1.46 -5.05
C PHE A 177 -1.76 1.05 -4.48
N ASN A 178 -1.52 1.32 -3.21
CA ASN A 178 -0.28 1.00 -2.52
C ASN A 178 -0.24 -0.44 -1.97
N LEU A 179 -1.26 -1.25 -2.24
CA LEU A 179 -1.41 -2.58 -1.69
C LEU A 179 -1.58 -3.62 -2.80
N ARG A 180 -0.85 -4.74 -2.69
CA ARG A 180 -1.01 -5.91 -3.55
C ARG A 180 -1.11 -7.15 -2.71
N ALA A 181 -2.22 -7.88 -2.79
CA ALA A 181 -2.39 -9.15 -2.12
C ALA A 181 -1.72 -10.30 -2.90
N VAL A 182 -1.00 -11.16 -2.20
CA VAL A 182 -0.34 -12.35 -2.76
C VAL A 182 -0.48 -13.53 -1.79
N GLY A 183 -1.05 -14.63 -2.25
CA GLY A 183 -1.04 -15.90 -1.52
C GLY A 183 0.27 -16.63 -1.75
N LYS A 184 0.86 -17.14 -0.68
CA LYS A 184 2.10 -17.93 -0.69
C LYS A 184 1.87 -19.38 -0.28
N GLY A 185 0.66 -19.73 0.12
CA GLY A 185 0.38 -21.08 0.60
C GLY A 185 1.34 -21.52 1.69
N SER A 186 1.76 -22.77 1.64
CA SER A 186 2.75 -23.38 2.54
C SER A 186 4.17 -23.42 1.96
N HIS A 187 4.42 -22.72 0.83
CA HIS A 187 5.65 -22.91 0.04
C HIS A 187 6.89 -22.23 0.63
N ASP A 188 6.71 -21.21 1.47
CA ASP A 188 7.82 -20.43 2.06
C ASP A 188 7.82 -20.54 3.60
N PRO A 189 8.10 -21.74 4.19
CA PRO A 189 8.12 -21.89 5.64
C PRO A 189 9.33 -21.19 6.26
N ILE A 190 9.12 -20.55 7.42
CA ILE A 190 10.21 -19.92 8.20
C ILE A 190 10.54 -20.71 9.47
N ALA A 191 9.80 -21.76 9.76
CA ALA A 191 10.00 -22.63 10.90
C ALA A 191 9.59 -24.07 10.56
N ASP A 192 9.98 -25.02 11.44
CA ASP A 192 9.69 -26.43 11.26
C ASP A 192 8.19 -26.73 11.37
N ASN A 193 7.61 -27.24 10.31
CA ASN A 193 6.20 -27.63 10.23
C ASN A 193 5.86 -28.91 11.03
N SER A 194 6.85 -29.64 11.54
CA SER A 194 6.61 -30.83 12.35
C SER A 194 6.12 -30.50 13.76
N THR A 195 6.38 -29.28 14.24
CA THR A 195 5.99 -28.79 15.57
C THR A 195 4.80 -27.82 15.49
N ASP A 196 4.00 -27.78 16.56
CA ASP A 196 2.87 -26.81 16.64
C ASP A 196 3.36 -25.37 16.68
N GLU A 197 4.47 -25.12 17.39
CA GLU A 197 5.11 -23.81 17.48
C GLU A 197 5.66 -23.36 16.12
N GLY A 198 6.27 -24.28 15.37
CA GLY A 198 6.76 -23.97 14.03
C GLY A 198 5.62 -23.71 13.05
N ARG A 199 4.56 -24.50 13.07
CA ARG A 199 3.35 -24.24 12.29
C ARG A 199 2.72 -22.89 12.64
N ALA A 200 2.66 -22.52 13.93
CA ALA A 200 2.16 -21.23 14.35
C ALA A 200 2.99 -20.07 13.77
N LYS A 201 4.31 -20.19 13.69
CA LYS A 201 5.20 -19.21 13.05
C LYS A 201 4.99 -19.13 11.54
N ASN A 202 4.69 -20.26 10.89
CA ASN A 202 4.45 -20.30 9.44
C ASN A 202 3.11 -19.65 9.07
N ARG A 203 2.07 -19.72 9.92
CA ARG A 203 0.82 -18.99 9.75
C ARG A 203 1.02 -17.51 10.05
N ARG A 204 1.39 -16.74 9.03
CA ARG A 204 1.77 -15.33 9.14
C ARG A 204 1.32 -14.48 7.97
N VAL A 205 1.40 -13.17 8.16
CA VAL A 205 1.30 -12.17 7.10
C VAL A 205 2.61 -11.40 7.02
N GLU A 206 3.12 -11.21 5.81
CA GLU A 206 4.29 -10.38 5.55
C GLU A 206 3.89 -9.16 4.70
N PHE A 207 4.39 -7.99 5.08
CA PHE A 207 4.27 -6.74 4.32
C PHE A 207 5.62 -6.43 3.72
N ILE A 208 5.79 -6.71 2.43
CA ILE A 208 7.06 -6.52 1.70
C ILE A 208 7.02 -5.16 1.01
N LYS A 209 7.96 -4.28 1.36
CA LYS A 209 8.10 -2.98 0.71
C LYS A 209 8.58 -3.15 -0.74
N LYS A 210 7.94 -2.43 -1.67
CA LYS A 210 8.27 -2.41 -3.11
C LYS A 210 8.77 -1.06 -3.56
#